data_ee6a73f3afc769da66333e3e99f67245
#
_entry.id   ee6a73f3afc769da66333e3e99f67245
#
_cell.length_a   1.000
_cell.length_b   1.000
_cell.length_c   1.000
_cell.angle_alpha   90.00
_cell.angle_beta   90.00
_cell.angle_gamma   90.00
#
_symmetry.space_group_name_H-M   'P 1'
#
loop_
_entity.id
_entity.type
_entity.pdbx_description
1 polymer ?
#
loop_
_entity_poly.entity_id
_entity_poly.type
_entity_poly.pdbx_seq_one_letter_code
_entity_poly.pdbx_strand_id
1 'polypeptide(L)'
;MPGILRCGIIDLNNSDVVNSLKDKLREVIKESKFYDLHISKKYYFKLDEEITINPGWYIIFEKDNALYVGKAQNLNSRLNTENGSRDQFANPQRQSDPERNLIKKFSDLGIFNELKVLPINEETVCKKMELEFPLSDLDRNNIEKFINIFKPLLLVN
;
A
#
# COMPACT_ATOMS: atom_id res chain seq x y z
N MET A 1 3.82 9.98 26.76
CA MET A 1 3.16 8.67 26.91
C MET A 1 3.09 7.92 25.59
N PRO A 2 4.23 7.70 24.97
CA PRO A 2 4.21 7.17 23.60
C PRO A 2 3.56 5.80 23.50
N GLY A 3 3.83 4.89 24.43
CA GLY A 3 3.28 3.53 24.35
C GLY A 3 1.76 3.47 24.43
N ILE A 4 1.13 4.46 25.02
CA ILE A 4 -0.32 4.50 25.13
C ILE A 4 -0.95 4.96 23.81
N LEU A 5 -0.20 5.72 23.02
CA LEU A 5 -0.71 6.31 21.79
C LEU A 5 -0.62 5.39 20.59
N ARG A 6 -0.17 4.16 20.76
CA ARG A 6 0.02 3.25 19.63
C ARG A 6 -1.25 2.61 19.12
N CYS A 7 -2.25 2.46 19.97
CA CYS A 7 -3.42 1.68 19.66
C CYS A 7 -4.62 2.57 19.51
N GLY A 8 -5.24 2.56 18.33
CA GLY A 8 -6.49 3.28 18.10
C GLY A 8 -6.37 4.80 18.04
N ILE A 9 -5.19 5.33 17.74
CA ILE A 9 -4.99 6.78 17.66
C ILE A 9 -5.40 7.37 16.31
N ILE A 10 -5.50 6.56 15.28
CA ILE A 10 -5.96 7.00 13.96
C ILE A 10 -7.48 6.84 13.92
N ASP A 11 -8.16 7.87 14.41
CA ASP A 11 -9.62 7.90 14.49
C ASP A 11 -10.18 8.67 13.30
N LEU A 12 -10.77 7.96 12.35
CA LEU A 12 -11.31 8.56 11.14
C LEU A 12 -12.60 9.34 11.38
N ASN A 13 -13.15 9.29 12.60
CA ASN A 13 -14.28 10.13 13.00
C ASN A 13 -13.84 11.47 13.58
N ASN A 14 -12.56 11.66 13.80
CA ASN A 14 -12.00 12.90 14.33
C ASN A 14 -11.47 13.74 13.17
N SER A 15 -12.09 14.90 12.94
CA SER A 15 -11.74 15.75 11.80
C SER A 15 -10.32 16.29 11.86
N ASP A 16 -9.79 16.55 13.06
CA ASP A 16 -8.41 17.03 13.21
C ASP A 16 -7.41 15.94 12.82
N VAL A 17 -7.68 14.70 13.23
CA VAL A 17 -6.85 13.55 12.87
C VAL A 17 -6.91 13.33 11.35
N VAL A 18 -8.10 13.39 10.76
CA VAL A 18 -8.29 13.20 9.32
C VAL A 18 -7.53 14.28 8.54
N ASN A 19 -7.64 15.53 8.93
CA ASN A 19 -6.95 16.62 8.23
C ASN A 19 -5.42 16.50 8.35
N SER A 20 -4.93 16.18 9.53
CA SER A 20 -3.50 15.98 9.75
C SER A 20 -2.98 14.80 8.92
N LEU A 21 -3.70 13.69 8.94
CA LEU A 21 -3.32 12.49 8.18
C LEU A 21 -3.30 12.77 6.67
N LYS A 22 -4.29 13.49 6.18
CA LYS A 22 -4.36 13.87 4.77
C LYS A 22 -3.13 14.69 4.37
N ASP A 23 -2.80 15.72 5.13
CA ASP A 23 -1.67 16.58 4.82
C ASP A 23 -0.34 15.82 4.87
N LYS A 24 -0.16 15.00 5.89
CA LYS A 24 1.09 14.25 6.05
C LYS A 24 1.24 13.14 5.02
N LEU A 25 0.16 12.45 4.68
CA LEU A 25 0.21 11.44 3.62
C LEU A 25 0.51 12.06 2.27
N ARG A 26 -0.02 13.24 1.98
CA ARG A 26 0.31 13.95 0.74
C ARG A 26 1.81 14.25 0.68
N GLU A 27 2.41 14.69 1.78
CA GLU A 27 3.85 14.92 1.85
C GLU A 27 4.63 13.63 1.59
N VAL A 28 4.25 12.54 2.24
CA VAL A 28 4.91 11.25 2.07
C VAL A 28 4.79 10.76 0.63
N ILE A 29 3.62 10.88 0.03
CA ILE A 29 3.39 10.45 -1.35
C ILE A 29 4.24 11.26 -2.32
N LYS A 30 4.36 12.56 -2.12
CA LYS A 30 5.19 13.41 -2.98
C LYS A 30 6.67 13.03 -2.90
N GLU A 31 7.12 12.56 -1.75
CA GLU A 31 8.50 12.16 -1.54
C GLU A 31 8.76 10.70 -1.92
N SER A 32 7.71 9.94 -2.17
CA SER A 32 7.81 8.52 -2.48
C SER A 32 8.09 8.29 -3.95
N LYS A 33 8.71 7.15 -4.23
CA LYS A 33 9.11 6.78 -5.58
C LYS A 33 8.16 5.75 -6.15
N PHE A 34 7.83 5.91 -7.44
CA PHE A 34 7.11 4.90 -8.22
C PHE A 34 8.08 3.85 -8.73
N TYR A 35 7.65 2.61 -8.75
CA TYR A 35 8.41 1.49 -9.29
C TYR A 35 7.59 0.79 -10.36
N ASP A 36 8.26 0.29 -11.38
CA ASP A 36 7.60 -0.59 -12.34
C ASP A 36 7.26 -1.90 -11.65
N LEU A 37 6.02 -2.34 -11.79
CA LEU A 37 5.53 -3.54 -11.14
C LEU A 37 5.37 -4.63 -12.17
N HIS A 38 6.11 -5.72 -11.97
CA HIS A 38 6.07 -6.88 -12.85
C HIS A 38 5.30 -8.02 -12.21
N ILE A 39 4.81 -8.91 -13.03
CA ILE A 39 4.10 -10.08 -12.57
C ILE A 39 4.85 -11.31 -13.07
N SER A 40 5.31 -12.14 -12.13
CA SER A 40 6.04 -13.35 -12.47
C SER A 40 5.11 -14.40 -13.08
N LYS A 41 5.70 -15.42 -13.71
CA LYS A 41 4.95 -16.56 -14.26
C LYS A 41 4.17 -17.33 -13.20
N LYS A 42 4.54 -17.14 -11.92
CA LYS A 42 3.88 -17.79 -10.79
C LYS A 42 2.87 -16.87 -10.09
N TYR A 43 2.54 -15.75 -10.72
CA TYR A 43 1.57 -14.77 -10.20
C TYR A 43 2.01 -14.04 -8.94
N TYR A 44 3.31 -13.83 -8.78
CA TYR A 44 3.85 -12.96 -7.73
C TYR A 44 4.21 -11.61 -8.30
N PHE A 45 4.09 -10.58 -7.47
CA PHE A 45 4.60 -9.27 -7.83
C PHE A 45 6.12 -9.25 -7.73
N LYS A 46 6.74 -8.53 -8.65
CA LYS A 46 8.19 -8.40 -8.72
C LYS A 46 8.58 -6.98 -9.11
N LEU A 47 9.63 -6.48 -8.47
CA LEU A 47 10.23 -5.19 -8.77
C LEU A 47 11.63 -5.41 -9.37
N ASP A 48 12.20 -4.35 -9.97
CA ASP A 48 13.54 -4.41 -10.54
C ASP A 48 14.63 -4.22 -9.49
N GLU A 49 14.26 -3.76 -8.30
CA GLU A 49 15.19 -3.53 -7.19
C GLU A 49 14.51 -3.84 -5.87
N GLU A 50 15.33 -4.06 -4.85
CA GLU A 50 14.79 -4.25 -3.51
C GLU A 50 14.33 -2.92 -2.93
N ILE A 51 13.27 -2.97 -2.13
CA ILE A 51 12.74 -1.81 -1.41
C ILE A 51 12.78 -2.10 0.09
N THR A 52 12.25 -1.18 0.89
CA THR A 52 12.26 -1.33 2.34
C THR A 52 11.53 -2.59 2.80
N ILE A 53 12.05 -3.23 3.84
CA ILE A 53 11.40 -4.36 4.49
C ILE A 53 10.39 -3.90 5.55
N ASN A 54 10.25 -2.60 5.75
CA ASN A 54 9.31 -2.07 6.71
C ASN A 54 7.87 -2.37 6.31
N PRO A 55 6.95 -2.38 7.27
CA PRO A 55 5.53 -2.40 6.94
C PRO A 55 5.11 -1.10 6.28
N GLY A 56 3.99 -1.14 5.62
CA GLY A 56 3.44 0.04 4.99
C GLY A 56 2.24 -0.28 4.11
N TRP A 57 1.97 0.64 3.22
CA TRP A 57 0.87 0.53 2.27
C TRP A 57 1.43 0.68 0.87
N TYR A 58 0.62 0.31 -0.11
CA TYR A 58 1.02 0.50 -1.51
C TYR A 58 -0.21 0.76 -2.37
N ILE A 59 0.02 1.54 -3.41
CA ILE A 59 -1.01 1.84 -4.40
C ILE A 59 -0.52 1.33 -5.74
N ILE A 60 -1.33 0.49 -6.38
CA ILE A 60 -1.02 -0.03 -7.70
C ILE A 60 -1.73 0.81 -8.74
N PHE A 61 -0.99 1.24 -9.75
CA PHE A 61 -1.47 2.11 -10.81
C PHE A 61 -1.38 1.43 -12.17
N GLU A 62 -2.34 1.73 -13.01
CA GLU A 62 -2.24 1.56 -14.45
C GLU A 62 -2.21 2.96 -15.03
N LYS A 63 -1.05 3.35 -15.58
CA LYS A 63 -0.82 4.74 -15.98
C LYS A 63 -1.09 5.68 -14.82
N ASP A 64 -2.03 6.60 -14.97
CA ASP A 64 -2.37 7.56 -13.92
C ASP A 64 -3.53 7.11 -13.03
N ASN A 65 -4.07 5.92 -13.26
CA ASN A 65 -5.22 5.42 -12.53
C ASN A 65 -4.80 4.55 -11.35
N ALA A 66 -5.21 4.94 -10.15
CA ALA A 66 -5.00 4.13 -8.95
C ALA A 66 -6.03 3.00 -8.95
N LEU A 67 -5.57 1.77 -9.09
CA LEU A 67 -6.43 0.60 -9.22
C LEU A 67 -6.64 -0.14 -7.91
N TYR A 68 -5.65 -0.13 -7.04
CA TYR A 68 -5.71 -0.96 -5.84
C TYR A 68 -4.85 -0.36 -4.75
N VAL A 69 -5.35 -0.41 -3.53
CA VAL A 69 -4.61 -0.03 -2.32
C VAL A 69 -4.50 -1.28 -1.45
N GLY A 70 -3.29 -1.57 -1.02
CA GLY A 70 -3.02 -2.70 -0.14
C GLY A 70 -2.17 -2.28 1.05
N LYS A 71 -2.02 -3.23 1.98
CA LYS A 71 -1.18 -3.05 3.13
C LYS A 71 -0.26 -4.27 3.25
N ALA A 72 0.94 -4.07 3.80
CA ALA A 72 1.92 -5.13 3.94
C ALA A 72 2.66 -5.00 5.26
N GLN A 73 2.99 -6.13 5.86
CA GLN A 73 3.89 -6.15 7.03
C GLN A 73 5.34 -6.00 6.61
N ASN A 74 5.64 -6.32 5.37
CA ASN A 74 6.96 -6.17 4.77
C ASN A 74 6.74 -5.81 3.31
N LEU A 75 7.00 -4.56 2.97
CA LEU A 75 6.74 -4.07 1.62
C LEU A 75 7.53 -4.83 0.56
N ASN A 76 8.81 -5.06 0.82
CA ASN A 76 9.62 -5.78 -0.16
C ASN A 76 9.12 -7.20 -0.40
N SER A 77 8.78 -7.93 0.67
CA SER A 77 8.25 -9.28 0.53
C SER A 77 6.93 -9.33 -0.22
N ARG A 78 6.09 -8.31 -0.04
CA ARG A 78 4.78 -8.27 -0.69
C ARG A 78 4.88 -7.96 -2.17
N LEU A 79 5.75 -7.03 -2.52
CA LEU A 79 5.82 -6.47 -3.87
C LEU A 79 6.97 -7.05 -4.71
N ASN A 80 7.89 -7.76 -4.07
CA ASN A 80 9.11 -8.23 -4.74
C ASN A 80 9.46 -9.64 -4.28
N THR A 81 8.54 -10.57 -4.55
CA THR A 81 8.69 -11.95 -4.12
C THR A 81 8.99 -12.82 -5.34
N GLU A 82 10.21 -13.32 -5.44
CA GLU A 82 10.62 -14.15 -6.56
C GLU A 82 10.40 -15.63 -6.29
N ASN A 83 10.79 -16.10 -5.11
CA ASN A 83 10.72 -17.50 -4.74
C ASN A 83 9.98 -17.70 -3.44
N GLY A 84 9.11 -16.77 -3.08
CA GLY A 84 8.49 -16.76 -1.79
C GLY A 84 7.38 -17.77 -1.61
N SER A 85 7.14 -18.08 -0.37
CA SER A 85 5.98 -18.86 0.05
C SER A 85 4.75 -17.97 0.25
N ARG A 86 4.84 -16.75 -0.22
CA ARG A 86 3.76 -15.78 -0.07
C ARG A 86 2.55 -16.15 -0.89
N ASP A 87 1.41 -15.65 -0.49
CA ASP A 87 0.20 -15.81 -1.26
C ASP A 87 0.40 -15.29 -2.67
N GLN A 88 0.06 -16.12 -3.62
CA GLN A 88 0.04 -15.75 -5.02
C GLN A 88 -1.15 -14.83 -5.22
N PHE A 89 -0.88 -13.56 -5.14
CA PHE A 89 -1.89 -12.51 -5.03
C PHE A 89 -3.00 -12.63 -6.07
N ALA A 90 -2.70 -13.21 -7.20
CA ALA A 90 -3.69 -13.32 -8.25
C ALA A 90 -3.65 -14.69 -8.93
N ASN A 91 -3.36 -15.71 -8.16
CA ASN A 91 -3.43 -17.07 -8.67
C ASN A 91 -4.86 -17.38 -9.08
N PRO A 92 -5.11 -17.72 -10.36
CA PRO A 92 -6.46 -18.02 -10.82
C PRO A 92 -7.13 -19.18 -10.09
N GLN A 93 -6.34 -20.03 -9.43
CA GLN A 93 -6.87 -21.15 -8.65
C GLN A 93 -7.34 -20.75 -7.27
N ARG A 94 -7.02 -19.55 -6.82
CA ARG A 94 -7.44 -19.01 -5.51
C ARG A 94 -8.58 -18.04 -5.67
N GLN A 95 -9.72 -18.52 -6.12
CA GLN A 95 -10.84 -17.65 -6.47
C GLN A 95 -11.78 -17.35 -5.30
N SER A 96 -11.46 -17.79 -4.10
CA SER A 96 -12.32 -17.57 -2.95
C SER A 96 -12.40 -16.11 -2.49
N ASP A 97 -11.45 -15.28 -2.91
CA ASP A 97 -11.39 -13.86 -2.57
C ASP A 97 -11.27 -13.06 -3.87
N PRO A 98 -12.31 -12.32 -4.27
CA PRO A 98 -12.26 -11.55 -5.52
C PRO A 98 -11.13 -10.52 -5.57
N GLU A 99 -10.71 -9.97 -4.42
CA GLU A 99 -9.63 -9.01 -4.38
C GLU A 99 -8.28 -9.67 -4.66
N ARG A 100 -8.16 -10.97 -4.39
CA ARG A 100 -6.94 -11.72 -4.67
C ARG A 100 -6.81 -12.12 -6.13
N ASN A 101 -7.83 -11.88 -6.94
CA ASN A 101 -7.78 -12.13 -8.38
C ASN A 101 -7.43 -10.87 -9.16
N LEU A 102 -6.66 -9.99 -8.55
CA LEU A 102 -6.30 -8.71 -9.15
C LEU A 102 -5.58 -8.88 -10.50
N ILE A 103 -4.66 -9.84 -10.60
CA ILE A 103 -3.93 -10.06 -11.86
C ILE A 103 -4.86 -10.57 -12.96
N LYS A 104 -5.83 -11.40 -12.61
CA LYS A 104 -6.80 -11.85 -13.59
C LYS A 104 -7.58 -10.66 -14.13
N LYS A 105 -7.98 -9.75 -13.26
CA LYS A 105 -8.66 -8.52 -13.69
C LYS A 105 -7.77 -7.68 -14.60
N PHE A 106 -6.51 -7.52 -14.25
CA PHE A 106 -5.55 -6.78 -15.07
C PHE A 106 -5.33 -7.47 -16.41
N SER A 107 -5.22 -8.80 -16.40
CA SER A 107 -5.09 -9.58 -17.62
C SER A 107 -6.28 -9.42 -18.55
N ASP A 108 -7.48 -9.49 -17.98
CA ASP A 108 -8.72 -9.34 -18.74
C ASP A 108 -8.84 -7.94 -19.36
N LEU A 109 -8.23 -6.96 -18.72
CA LEU A 109 -8.20 -5.59 -19.22
C LEU A 109 -7.01 -5.31 -20.16
N GLY A 110 -6.09 -6.27 -20.30
CA GLY A 110 -4.93 -6.13 -21.18
C GLY A 110 -3.87 -5.14 -20.68
N ILE A 111 -3.76 -4.94 -19.37
CA ILE A 111 -2.89 -3.90 -18.81
C ILE A 111 -1.68 -4.45 -18.04
N PHE A 112 -1.34 -5.69 -18.25
CA PHE A 112 -0.25 -6.37 -17.52
C PHE A 112 1.10 -5.64 -17.55
N ASN A 113 1.42 -5.01 -18.66
CA ASN A 113 2.76 -4.47 -18.87
C ASN A 113 2.90 -3.00 -18.51
N GLU A 114 1.86 -2.40 -17.95
CA GLU A 114 1.84 -0.97 -17.66
C GLU A 114 1.59 -0.66 -16.20
N LEU A 115 1.87 -1.62 -15.33
CA LEU A 115 1.61 -1.43 -13.90
C LEU A 115 2.78 -0.72 -13.23
N LYS A 116 2.42 0.17 -12.31
CA LYS A 116 3.37 0.81 -11.41
C LYS A 116 2.85 0.70 -10.00
N VAL A 117 3.75 0.77 -9.04
CA VAL A 117 3.38 0.74 -7.63
C VAL A 117 4.07 1.87 -6.90
N LEU A 118 3.34 2.47 -5.97
CA LEU A 118 3.85 3.48 -5.06
C LEU A 118 3.83 2.91 -3.65
N PRO A 119 4.99 2.47 -3.12
CA PRO A 119 5.07 2.02 -1.74
C PRO A 119 5.06 3.22 -0.79
N ILE A 120 4.35 3.09 0.31
CA ILE A 120 4.27 4.11 1.36
C ILE A 120 4.82 3.49 2.64
N ASN A 121 6.01 3.92 3.05
CA ASN A 121 6.70 3.38 4.21
C ASN A 121 6.05 3.87 5.50
N GLU A 122 5.62 2.93 6.35
CA GLU A 122 4.98 3.26 7.62
C GLU A 122 5.88 4.09 8.53
N GLU A 123 7.17 3.78 8.58
CA GLU A 123 8.11 4.54 9.40
C GLU A 123 8.15 6.01 8.99
N THR A 124 8.11 6.27 7.70
CA THR A 124 8.08 7.63 7.18
C THR A 124 6.80 8.36 7.59
N VAL A 125 5.67 7.68 7.51
CA VAL A 125 4.38 8.25 7.95
C VAL A 125 4.42 8.56 9.44
N CYS A 126 4.94 7.63 10.24
CA CYS A 126 5.05 7.83 11.70
C CYS A 126 5.92 9.04 12.03
N LYS A 127 7.05 9.20 11.34
CA LYS A 127 7.91 10.38 11.55
C LYS A 127 7.19 11.67 11.23
N LYS A 128 6.47 11.72 10.13
CA LYS A 128 5.74 12.92 9.72
C LYS A 128 4.63 13.27 10.69
N MET A 129 4.00 12.27 11.28
CA MET A 129 2.88 12.46 12.21
C MET A 129 3.31 12.47 13.68
N GLU A 130 4.61 12.32 13.94
CA GLU A 130 5.15 12.26 15.30
C GLU A 130 4.54 11.11 16.12
N LEU A 131 4.39 9.96 15.48
CA LEU A 131 3.87 8.74 16.10
C LEU A 131 4.97 7.72 16.31
N GLU A 132 4.76 6.82 17.26
CA GLU A 132 5.66 5.70 17.45
C GLU A 132 5.52 4.69 16.33
N PHE A 133 6.63 4.17 15.89
CA PHE A 133 6.69 3.09 14.92
C PHE A 133 7.14 1.81 15.62
N PRO A 134 6.53 0.65 15.36
CA PRO A 134 5.45 0.43 14.39
C PRO A 134 4.06 0.75 14.95
N LEU A 135 3.13 0.95 14.05
CA LEU A 135 1.73 1.15 14.41
C LEU A 135 1.06 -0.16 14.78
N SER A 136 -0.07 -0.07 15.48
CA SER A 136 -0.93 -1.22 15.71
C SER A 136 -1.63 -1.65 14.41
N ASP A 137 -2.11 -2.89 14.39
CA ASP A 137 -2.88 -3.39 13.23
C ASP A 137 -4.14 -2.56 13.01
N LEU A 138 -4.77 -2.10 14.09
CA LEU A 138 -5.95 -1.26 13.98
C LEU A 138 -5.63 0.05 13.26
N ASP A 139 -4.54 0.71 13.64
CA ASP A 139 -4.15 1.96 13.01
C ASP A 139 -3.71 1.75 11.56
N ARG A 140 -3.02 0.66 11.25
CA ARG A 140 -2.68 0.32 9.87
C ARG A 140 -3.91 0.12 9.01
N ASN A 141 -4.91 -0.58 9.54
CA ASN A 141 -6.16 -0.79 8.83
C ASN A 141 -6.90 0.52 8.60
N ASN A 142 -6.90 1.39 9.58
CA ASN A 142 -7.56 2.69 9.45
C ASN A 142 -6.87 3.56 8.42
N ILE A 143 -5.55 3.54 8.36
CA ILE A 143 -4.82 4.29 7.33
C ILE A 143 -5.07 3.70 5.94
N GLU A 144 -5.14 2.38 5.81
CA GLU A 144 -5.49 1.75 4.54
C GLU A 144 -6.87 2.20 4.06
N LYS A 145 -7.85 2.21 4.94
CA LYS A 145 -9.20 2.71 4.63
C LYS A 145 -9.15 4.18 4.22
N PHE A 146 -8.38 4.97 4.93
CA PHE A 146 -8.22 6.38 4.64
C PHE A 146 -7.65 6.58 3.23
N ILE A 147 -6.60 5.85 2.88
CA ILE A 147 -5.98 5.95 1.55
C ILE A 147 -6.99 5.58 0.46
N ASN A 148 -7.76 4.52 0.68
CA ASN A 148 -8.80 4.11 -0.26
C ASN A 148 -9.84 5.18 -0.50
N ILE A 149 -10.26 5.87 0.56
CA ILE A 149 -11.31 6.88 0.47
C ILE A 149 -10.77 8.16 -0.14
N PHE A 150 -9.58 8.58 0.26
CA PHE A 150 -9.04 9.90 -0.07
C PHE A 150 -7.97 9.89 -1.16
N LYS A 151 -7.71 8.75 -1.80
CA LYS A 151 -6.63 8.67 -2.80
C LYS A 151 -6.73 9.70 -3.93
N PRO A 152 -7.90 10.07 -4.43
CA PRO A 152 -7.96 11.11 -5.47
C PRO A 152 -7.41 12.45 -4.98
N LEU A 153 -7.62 12.79 -3.71
CA LEU A 153 -7.11 14.03 -3.12
C LEU A 153 -5.63 13.91 -2.76
N LEU A 154 -5.20 12.72 -2.35
CA LEU A 154 -3.80 12.49 -1.96
C LEU A 154 -2.86 12.55 -3.14
N LEU A 155 -3.34 12.24 -4.33
CA LEU A 155 -2.55 12.16 -5.55
C LEU A 155 -2.58 13.43 -6.39
N VAL A 156 -3.31 14.45 -5.96
CA VAL A 156 -3.36 15.73 -6.65
C VAL A 156 -2.05 16.47 -6.42
N ASN A 157 -1.50 16.97 -7.50
CA ASN A 157 -0.27 17.77 -7.47
C ASN A 157 -0.52 19.21 -7.04
#